data_c1078245a845f69ecabd5875e56c41e3
#
_entry.id   c1078245a845f69ecabd5875e56c41e3
#
_cell.length_a   1.000
_cell.length_b   1.000
_cell.length_c   1.000
_cell.angle_alpha   90.00
_cell.angle_beta   90.00
_cell.angle_gamma   90.00
#
_symmetry.space_group_name_H-M   'P 1'
#
loop_
_entity.id
_entity.type
_entity.pdbx_description
1 polymer ?
#
loop_
_entity_poly.entity_id
_entity_poly.type
_entity_poly.pdbx_seq_one_letter_code
_entity_poly.pdbx_strand_id
1 'polypeptide(L)'
;MTIWDQPKENSLAALLHGMQIADGIEFDLRISSDGDFVVYHNELVPGEGDKSERSIERMSTSELRSLGIATFDELLSQRVLTDVWQAGGKTANIEFKVPHPAARIDDVDAHLSAMMGLLEESLVPFDLPARSALVYSFSPRIGSVAKSVGFEFPVTRLSPYLRPWGSYRIKRLVGTPGFVLSTVTGLIKEHREEGMPAVAMALQYLQGWERFAHPGTPMAISGGGLERLNRARAGM
;
A
#
# COMPACT_ATOMS: atom_id res chain seq x y z
N MET A 1 13.28 -22.74 22.89
CA MET A 1 12.49 -21.56 22.47
C MET A 1 12.95 -21.21 21.05
N THR A 2 12.16 -21.50 20.03
CA THR A 2 12.53 -21.22 18.64
C THR A 2 12.35 -19.71 18.45
N ILE A 3 13.43 -19.00 18.22
CA ILE A 3 13.37 -17.58 17.86
C ILE A 3 12.84 -17.58 16.42
N TRP A 4 11.65 -17.03 16.21
CA TRP A 4 11.11 -16.82 14.87
C TRP A 4 11.89 -15.66 14.23
N ASP A 5 12.56 -15.96 13.12
CA ASP A 5 13.27 -14.94 12.34
C ASP A 5 12.27 -14.35 11.34
N GLN A 6 11.89 -13.09 11.58
CA GLN A 6 10.90 -12.41 10.74
C GLN A 6 11.51 -12.13 9.36
N PRO A 7 10.90 -12.60 8.26
CA PRO A 7 11.35 -12.26 6.93
C PRO A 7 11.33 -10.75 6.69
N LYS A 8 12.27 -10.26 5.88
CA LYS A 8 12.33 -8.84 5.50
C LYS A 8 11.02 -8.43 4.81
N GLU A 9 10.50 -7.26 5.16
CA GLU A 9 9.33 -6.67 4.48
C GLU A 9 9.52 -6.63 2.95
N ASN A 10 8.43 -6.74 2.21
CA ASN A 10 8.44 -6.76 0.74
C ASN A 10 9.32 -7.86 0.11
N SER A 11 9.74 -8.87 0.88
CA SER A 11 10.41 -10.06 0.34
C SER A 11 9.42 -11.13 -0.06
N LEU A 12 9.77 -11.95 -1.06
CA LEU A 12 8.95 -13.11 -1.44
C LEU A 12 8.63 -13.99 -0.23
N ALA A 13 9.61 -14.25 0.63
CA ALA A 13 9.44 -15.06 1.83
C ALA A 13 8.38 -14.48 2.79
N ALA A 14 8.39 -13.15 3.00
CA ALA A 14 7.40 -12.49 3.85
C ALA A 14 5.98 -12.57 3.26
N LEU A 15 5.86 -12.31 1.96
CA LEU A 15 4.57 -12.29 1.28
C LEU A 15 3.96 -13.69 1.15
N LEU A 16 4.77 -14.70 0.83
CA LEU A 16 4.34 -16.11 0.80
C LEU A 16 3.86 -16.56 2.18
N HIS A 17 4.63 -16.26 3.22
CA HIS A 17 4.25 -16.60 4.58
C HIS A 17 2.96 -15.87 5.01
N GLY A 18 2.87 -14.56 4.77
CA GLY A 18 1.68 -13.76 5.07
C GLY A 18 0.43 -14.29 4.36
N MET A 19 0.54 -14.63 3.08
CA MET A 19 -0.58 -15.17 2.31
C MET A 19 -1.07 -16.51 2.87
N GLN A 20 -0.20 -17.32 3.49
CA GLN A 20 -0.59 -18.57 4.10
C GLN A 20 -1.31 -18.41 5.45
N ILE A 21 -0.81 -17.53 6.32
CA ILE A 21 -1.22 -17.48 7.74
C ILE A 21 -2.15 -16.32 8.11
N ALA A 22 -2.19 -15.24 7.30
CA ALA A 22 -3.01 -14.06 7.56
C ALA A 22 -4.25 -14.01 6.64
N ASP A 23 -5.13 -13.05 6.88
CA ASP A 23 -6.31 -12.79 6.04
C ASP A 23 -5.95 -12.14 4.70
N GLY A 24 -4.69 -11.81 4.50
CA GLY A 24 -4.14 -11.22 3.28
C GLY A 24 -2.72 -10.71 3.47
N ILE A 25 -2.23 -10.04 2.45
CA ILE A 25 -0.90 -9.42 2.44
C ILE A 25 -0.99 -7.95 2.05
N GLU A 26 0.06 -7.23 2.37
CA GLU A 26 0.29 -5.88 1.90
C GLU A 26 1.69 -5.80 1.31
N PHE A 27 1.83 -5.09 0.21
CA PHE A 27 3.11 -4.83 -0.43
C PHE A 27 3.09 -3.58 -1.30
N ASP A 28 4.29 -3.08 -1.53
CA ASP A 28 4.56 -1.85 -2.25
C ASP A 28 5.03 -2.12 -3.67
N LEU A 29 4.41 -1.49 -4.65
CA LEU A 29 4.83 -1.55 -6.05
C LEU A 29 5.47 -0.25 -6.51
N ARG A 30 6.58 -0.40 -7.25
CA ARG A 30 7.25 0.65 -8.01
C ARG A 30 7.54 0.13 -9.41
N ILE A 31 7.78 1.04 -10.35
CA ILE A 31 8.17 0.67 -11.72
C ILE A 31 9.67 0.91 -11.89
N SER A 32 10.39 -0.09 -12.43
CA SER A 32 11.79 0.04 -12.84
C SER A 32 11.92 0.92 -14.09
N SER A 33 13.15 1.27 -14.48
CA SER A 33 13.40 1.98 -15.75
C SER A 33 13.02 1.16 -17.00
N ASP A 34 12.91 -0.15 -16.85
CA ASP A 34 12.53 -1.07 -17.94
C ASP A 34 11.00 -1.21 -18.09
N GLY A 35 10.23 -0.64 -17.13
CA GLY A 35 8.78 -0.71 -17.13
C GLY A 35 8.21 -1.88 -16.32
N ASP A 36 9.04 -2.65 -15.62
CA ASP A 36 8.58 -3.79 -14.82
C ASP A 36 8.23 -3.36 -13.40
N PHE A 37 7.22 -3.99 -12.82
CA PHE A 37 6.95 -3.84 -11.40
C PHE A 37 8.00 -4.52 -10.53
N VAL A 38 8.44 -3.80 -9.50
CA VAL A 38 9.28 -4.32 -8.41
C VAL A 38 8.60 -4.10 -7.07
N VAL A 39 8.82 -5.04 -6.16
CA VAL A 39 8.22 -5.04 -4.82
C VAL A 39 9.19 -4.41 -3.84
N TYR A 40 9.01 -3.12 -3.55
CA TYR A 40 9.95 -2.37 -2.71
C TYR A 40 9.35 -1.12 -2.08
N HIS A 41 9.58 -0.95 -0.77
CA HIS A 41 9.03 0.17 -0.01
C HIS A 41 9.73 1.50 -0.28
N ASN A 42 11.07 1.53 -0.16
CA ASN A 42 11.81 2.78 -0.16
C ASN A 42 11.86 3.42 -1.55
N GLU A 43 11.99 4.72 -1.57
CA GLU A 43 12.07 5.50 -2.81
C GLU A 43 13.46 5.41 -3.46
N LEU A 44 14.46 5.20 -2.63
CA LEU A 44 15.86 5.18 -3.01
C LEU A 44 16.51 3.87 -2.57
N VAL A 45 17.46 3.42 -3.36
CA VAL A 45 18.36 2.32 -3.02
C VAL A 45 19.68 2.91 -2.57
N PRO A 46 20.24 2.46 -1.42
CA PRO A 46 21.56 2.87 -0.99
C PRO A 46 22.62 2.59 -2.07
N GLY A 47 23.48 3.56 -2.32
CA GLY A 47 24.62 3.35 -3.20
C GLY A 47 25.66 2.46 -2.54
N GLU A 48 26.41 1.68 -3.32
CA GLU A 48 27.57 0.94 -2.84
C GLU A 48 28.77 1.87 -2.66
N GLY A 49 29.36 1.85 -1.47
CA GLY A 49 30.51 2.70 -1.13
C GLY A 49 30.14 4.19 -1.13
N ASP A 50 30.96 5.01 -1.83
CA ASP A 50 30.75 6.47 -1.95
C ASP A 50 29.70 6.86 -3.02
N LYS A 51 28.97 5.91 -3.60
CA LYS A 51 27.96 6.20 -4.59
C LYS A 51 26.71 6.79 -3.94
N SER A 52 26.14 7.81 -4.60
CA SER A 52 24.87 8.41 -4.19
C SER A 52 23.72 7.43 -4.30
N GLU A 53 22.71 7.60 -3.46
CA GLU A 53 21.42 6.89 -3.56
C GLU A 53 20.81 7.07 -4.96
N ARG A 54 20.17 6.02 -5.45
CA ARG A 54 19.49 6.01 -6.76
C ARG A 54 18.01 5.71 -6.60
N SER A 55 17.18 6.43 -7.36
CA SER A 55 15.75 6.16 -7.43
C SER A 55 15.50 4.83 -8.16
N ILE A 56 14.55 4.06 -7.64
CA ILE A 56 14.11 2.78 -8.23
C ILE A 56 13.72 2.95 -9.71
N GLU A 57 12.98 3.99 -10.01
CA GLU A 57 12.46 4.28 -11.35
C GLU A 57 13.57 4.63 -12.37
N ARG A 58 14.81 4.72 -11.93
CA ARG A 58 16.01 4.96 -12.76
C ARG A 58 16.96 3.79 -12.81
N MET A 59 16.56 2.66 -12.28
CA MET A 59 17.35 1.43 -12.27
C MET A 59 16.69 0.37 -13.13
N SER A 60 17.50 -0.40 -13.86
CA SER A 60 16.98 -1.53 -14.60
C SER A 60 16.51 -2.64 -13.67
N THR A 61 15.58 -3.45 -14.15
CA THR A 61 15.09 -4.62 -13.41
C THR A 61 16.22 -5.58 -13.02
N SER A 62 17.21 -5.73 -13.90
CA SER A 62 18.39 -6.57 -13.64
C SER A 62 19.26 -6.01 -12.51
N GLU A 63 19.48 -4.70 -12.45
CA GLU A 63 20.20 -4.05 -11.35
C GLU A 63 19.43 -4.25 -10.03
N LEU A 64 18.12 -4.05 -10.01
CA LEU A 64 17.29 -4.20 -8.82
C LEU A 64 17.29 -5.65 -8.31
N ARG A 65 17.19 -6.63 -9.22
CA ARG A 65 17.32 -8.05 -8.87
C ARG A 65 18.68 -8.38 -8.25
N SER A 66 19.77 -7.80 -8.76
CA SER A 66 21.11 -8.01 -8.19
C SER A 66 21.24 -7.52 -6.75
N LEU A 67 20.37 -6.59 -6.33
CA LEU A 67 20.27 -6.09 -4.96
C LEU A 67 19.26 -6.88 -4.10
N GLY A 68 18.71 -7.97 -4.63
CA GLY A 68 17.73 -8.81 -3.93
C GLY A 68 16.32 -8.21 -3.87
N ILE A 69 16.00 -7.25 -4.75
CA ILE A 69 14.67 -6.70 -4.89
C ILE A 69 13.88 -7.58 -5.86
N ALA A 70 12.78 -8.14 -5.38
CA ALA A 70 11.93 -9.02 -6.18
C ALA A 70 11.08 -8.24 -7.17
N THR A 71 10.77 -8.84 -8.31
CA THR A 71 9.76 -8.34 -9.23
C THR A 71 8.37 -8.86 -8.85
N PHE A 72 7.34 -8.17 -9.35
CA PHE A 72 5.96 -8.64 -9.17
C PHE A 72 5.70 -9.95 -9.92
N ASP A 73 6.31 -10.12 -11.10
CA ASP A 73 6.25 -11.39 -11.84
C ASP A 73 6.85 -12.55 -11.06
N GLU A 74 7.96 -12.32 -10.34
CA GLU A 74 8.52 -13.34 -9.46
C GLU A 74 7.55 -13.70 -8.34
N LEU A 75 6.81 -12.73 -7.79
CA LEU A 75 5.76 -12.97 -6.81
C LEU A 75 4.60 -13.76 -7.42
N LEU A 76 4.11 -13.37 -8.59
CA LEU A 76 3.01 -14.04 -9.29
C LEU A 76 3.38 -15.44 -9.80
N SER A 77 4.66 -15.73 -10.00
CA SER A 77 5.13 -17.07 -10.35
C SER A 77 5.03 -18.09 -9.20
N GLN A 78 4.80 -17.60 -7.96
CA GLN A 78 4.71 -18.45 -6.78
C GLN A 78 3.29 -19.05 -6.65
N ARG A 79 3.11 -20.27 -7.12
CA ARG A 79 1.81 -20.96 -7.06
C ARG A 79 1.19 -21.00 -5.67
N VAL A 80 2.00 -21.16 -4.63
CA VAL A 80 1.55 -21.15 -3.24
C VAL A 80 0.81 -19.84 -2.90
N LEU A 81 1.19 -18.72 -3.50
CA LEU A 81 0.54 -17.43 -3.30
C LEU A 81 -0.69 -17.32 -4.22
N THR A 82 -0.51 -17.54 -5.51
CA THR A 82 -1.56 -17.33 -6.51
C THR A 82 -2.73 -18.28 -6.34
N ASP A 83 -2.50 -19.57 -6.04
CA ASP A 83 -3.56 -20.54 -5.80
C ASP A 83 -4.42 -20.15 -4.57
N VAL A 84 -3.79 -19.67 -3.50
CA VAL A 84 -4.50 -19.20 -2.31
C VAL A 84 -5.27 -17.91 -2.59
N TRP A 85 -4.71 -17.01 -3.39
CA TRP A 85 -5.37 -15.74 -3.76
C TRP A 85 -6.58 -16.00 -4.66
N GLN A 86 -6.44 -16.88 -5.67
CA GLN A 86 -7.52 -17.29 -6.57
C GLN A 86 -8.64 -18.06 -5.84
N ALA A 87 -8.31 -18.83 -4.81
CA ALA A 87 -9.29 -19.55 -4.01
C ALA A 87 -10.25 -18.61 -3.25
N GLY A 88 -9.89 -17.34 -3.10
CA GLY A 88 -10.67 -16.33 -2.41
C GLY A 88 -10.51 -16.34 -0.89
N GLY A 89 -11.19 -15.42 -0.24
CA GLY A 89 -11.13 -15.26 1.23
C GLY A 89 -9.89 -14.52 1.73
N LYS A 90 -8.96 -14.15 0.84
CA LYS A 90 -7.78 -13.34 1.18
C LYS A 90 -7.64 -12.13 0.26
N THR A 91 -7.06 -11.07 0.79
CA THR A 91 -6.92 -9.80 0.07
C THR A 91 -5.45 -9.40 -0.06
N ALA A 92 -5.05 -8.95 -1.24
CA ALA A 92 -3.81 -8.23 -1.42
C ALA A 92 -4.06 -6.72 -1.37
N ASN A 93 -3.40 -6.04 -0.45
CA ASN A 93 -3.39 -4.59 -0.37
C ASN A 93 -2.13 -4.09 -1.07
N ILE A 94 -2.29 -3.39 -2.18
CA ILE A 94 -1.22 -3.02 -3.10
C ILE A 94 -1.00 -1.52 -3.05
N GLU A 95 0.14 -1.08 -2.50
CA GLU A 95 0.48 0.34 -2.50
C GLU A 95 1.20 0.73 -3.79
N PHE A 96 0.61 1.64 -4.55
CA PHE A 96 1.31 2.33 -5.63
C PHE A 96 2.13 3.48 -5.07
N LYS A 97 3.45 3.30 -5.07
CA LYS A 97 4.37 4.31 -4.57
C LYS A 97 4.49 5.49 -5.52
N VAL A 98 4.41 6.69 -4.95
CA VAL A 98 4.74 7.91 -5.69
C VAL A 98 6.26 7.94 -5.95
N PRO A 99 6.69 8.30 -7.17
CA PRO A 99 8.12 8.36 -7.48
C PRO A 99 8.82 9.47 -6.69
N HIS A 100 10.06 9.21 -6.30
CA HIS A 100 10.91 10.23 -5.67
C HIS A 100 11.25 11.35 -6.67
N PRO A 101 11.41 12.61 -6.24
CA PRO A 101 11.82 13.70 -7.15
C PRO A 101 13.09 13.42 -7.96
N ALA A 102 14.02 12.61 -7.44
CA ALA A 102 15.22 12.17 -8.15
C ALA A 102 14.91 11.25 -9.35
N ALA A 103 13.72 10.68 -9.43
CA ALA A 103 13.27 9.91 -10.59
C ALA A 103 13.09 10.80 -11.83
N ARG A 104 12.84 12.10 -11.64
CA ARG A 104 12.55 13.08 -12.69
C ARG A 104 11.33 12.68 -13.51
N ILE A 105 10.30 12.18 -12.86
CA ILE A 105 9.00 11.90 -13.42
C ILE A 105 8.12 13.11 -13.11
N ASP A 106 7.90 13.96 -14.11
CA ASP A 106 7.15 15.20 -13.93
C ASP A 106 5.64 14.96 -13.94
N ASP A 107 5.18 13.97 -14.69
CA ASP A 107 3.77 13.60 -14.81
C ASP A 107 3.44 12.38 -13.92
N VAL A 108 3.09 12.65 -12.68
CA VAL A 108 2.69 11.61 -11.71
C VAL A 108 1.37 10.95 -12.11
N ASP A 109 0.46 11.65 -12.76
CA ASP A 109 -0.81 11.08 -13.21
C ASP A 109 -0.58 10.05 -14.32
N ALA A 110 0.29 10.37 -15.30
CA ALA A 110 0.68 9.42 -16.33
C ALA A 110 1.41 8.20 -15.73
N HIS A 111 2.27 8.42 -14.74
CA HIS A 111 2.95 7.35 -14.03
C HIS A 111 1.95 6.40 -13.32
N LEU A 112 0.99 6.96 -12.59
CA LEU A 112 -0.06 6.17 -11.93
C LEU A 112 -0.94 5.43 -12.94
N SER A 113 -1.26 6.07 -14.07
CA SER A 113 -2.01 5.42 -15.16
C SER A 113 -1.26 4.23 -15.74
N ALA A 114 0.05 4.36 -15.96
CA ALA A 114 0.90 3.27 -16.40
C ALA A 114 0.94 2.12 -15.39
N MET A 115 1.04 2.43 -14.08
CA MET A 115 0.96 1.41 -13.03
C MET A 115 -0.38 0.67 -13.04
N MET A 116 -1.49 1.38 -13.26
CA MET A 116 -2.82 0.76 -13.33
C MET A 116 -2.92 -0.22 -14.50
N GLY A 117 -2.55 0.21 -15.70
CA GLY A 117 -2.56 -0.67 -16.87
C GLY A 117 -1.65 -1.89 -16.69
N LEU A 118 -0.44 -1.69 -16.18
CA LEU A 118 0.49 -2.80 -15.94
C LEU A 118 -0.04 -3.78 -14.87
N LEU A 119 -0.73 -3.30 -13.83
CA LEU A 119 -1.34 -4.19 -12.84
C LEU A 119 -2.48 -5.00 -13.43
N GLU A 120 -3.36 -4.40 -14.22
CA GLU A 120 -4.43 -5.10 -14.90
C GLU A 120 -3.88 -6.17 -15.83
N GLU A 121 -2.90 -5.85 -16.68
CA GLU A 121 -2.23 -6.81 -17.55
C GLU A 121 -1.60 -7.98 -16.76
N SER A 122 -0.92 -7.69 -15.65
CA SER A 122 -0.26 -8.70 -14.83
C SER A 122 -1.26 -9.64 -14.14
N LEU A 123 -2.45 -9.16 -13.80
CA LEU A 123 -3.45 -9.92 -13.04
C LEU A 123 -4.50 -10.64 -13.92
N VAL A 124 -4.65 -10.24 -15.19
CA VAL A 124 -5.59 -10.90 -16.14
C VAL A 124 -5.48 -12.43 -16.14
N PRO A 125 -4.28 -13.05 -16.12
CA PRO A 125 -4.16 -14.51 -16.17
C PRO A 125 -4.71 -15.25 -14.96
N PHE A 126 -4.99 -14.55 -13.84
CA PHE A 126 -5.24 -15.18 -12.55
C PHE A 126 -6.72 -15.27 -12.17
N ASP A 127 -7.65 -14.68 -12.94
CA ASP A 127 -9.11 -14.71 -12.65
C ASP A 127 -9.42 -14.52 -11.14
N LEU A 128 -8.92 -13.41 -10.60
CA LEU A 128 -8.99 -13.16 -9.17
C LEU A 128 -10.43 -12.84 -8.71
N PRO A 129 -10.86 -13.31 -7.54
CA PRO A 129 -12.16 -12.95 -6.99
C PRO A 129 -12.33 -11.43 -6.86
N ALA A 130 -13.55 -10.96 -7.10
CA ALA A 130 -13.86 -9.55 -6.90
C ALA A 130 -13.47 -9.08 -5.50
N ARG A 131 -12.79 -7.92 -5.41
CA ARG A 131 -12.30 -7.33 -4.16
C ARG A 131 -11.19 -8.12 -3.45
N SER A 132 -10.55 -9.08 -4.11
CA SER A 132 -9.36 -9.76 -3.56
C SER A 132 -8.10 -8.92 -3.71
N ALA A 133 -8.15 -7.83 -4.46
CA ALA A 133 -7.11 -6.81 -4.54
C ALA A 133 -7.69 -5.44 -4.17
N LEU A 134 -6.94 -4.65 -3.41
CA LEU A 134 -7.22 -3.26 -3.10
C LEU A 134 -5.98 -2.44 -3.40
N VAL A 135 -6.09 -1.50 -4.30
CA VAL A 135 -4.99 -0.60 -4.66
C VAL A 135 -5.10 0.70 -3.87
N TYR A 136 -3.98 1.21 -3.38
CA TYR A 136 -3.95 2.50 -2.71
C TYR A 136 -2.63 3.25 -2.96
N SER A 137 -2.63 4.54 -2.71
CA SER A 137 -1.45 5.40 -2.83
C SER A 137 -1.57 6.59 -1.90
N PHE A 138 -0.43 7.18 -1.54
CA PHE A 138 -0.38 8.51 -0.91
C PHE A 138 -0.67 9.65 -1.89
N SER A 139 -0.69 9.38 -3.19
CA SER A 139 -1.07 10.41 -4.17
C SER A 139 -2.51 10.85 -3.96
N PRO A 140 -2.78 12.16 -3.82
CA PRO A 140 -4.16 12.67 -3.75
C PRO A 140 -4.90 12.49 -5.08
N ARG A 141 -4.19 12.13 -6.15
CA ARG A 141 -4.73 11.98 -7.50
C ARG A 141 -5.16 10.55 -7.84
N ILE A 142 -4.85 9.58 -6.97
CA ILE A 142 -5.07 8.14 -7.28
C ILE A 142 -6.51 7.83 -7.72
N GLY A 143 -7.51 8.38 -7.02
CA GLY A 143 -8.93 8.15 -7.35
C GLY A 143 -9.35 8.78 -8.67
N SER A 144 -8.94 10.03 -8.94
CA SER A 144 -9.25 10.71 -10.19
C SER A 144 -8.56 10.06 -11.40
N VAL A 145 -7.34 9.60 -11.23
CA VAL A 145 -6.60 8.87 -12.28
C VAL A 145 -7.27 7.54 -12.56
N ALA A 146 -7.59 6.75 -11.54
CA ALA A 146 -8.28 5.47 -11.70
C ALA A 146 -9.60 5.62 -12.46
N LYS A 147 -10.39 6.64 -12.12
CA LYS A 147 -11.63 6.94 -12.82
C LYS A 147 -11.40 7.33 -14.28
N SER A 148 -10.35 8.09 -14.57
CA SER A 148 -10.07 8.57 -15.95
C SER A 148 -9.64 7.45 -16.89
N VAL A 149 -8.98 6.40 -16.37
CA VAL A 149 -8.53 5.23 -17.17
C VAL A 149 -9.50 4.05 -17.11
N GLY A 150 -10.56 4.14 -16.31
CA GLY A 150 -11.52 3.04 -16.14
C GLY A 150 -10.95 1.83 -15.38
N PHE A 151 -10.02 2.07 -14.45
CA PHE A 151 -9.36 1.02 -13.67
C PHE A 151 -10.37 0.15 -12.91
N GLU A 152 -10.28 -1.16 -13.06
CA GLU A 152 -11.31 -2.11 -12.59
C GLU A 152 -11.17 -2.48 -11.11
N PHE A 153 -9.96 -2.40 -10.53
CA PHE A 153 -9.75 -2.77 -9.13
C PHE A 153 -10.21 -1.65 -8.18
N PRO A 154 -10.68 -2.01 -6.97
CA PRO A 154 -10.98 -1.04 -5.93
C PRO A 154 -9.76 -0.16 -5.60
N VAL A 155 -9.97 1.15 -5.60
CA VAL A 155 -8.92 2.13 -5.32
C VAL A 155 -9.28 2.96 -4.10
N THR A 156 -8.27 3.29 -3.28
CA THR A 156 -8.42 4.24 -2.18
C THR A 156 -7.16 5.10 -2.01
N ARG A 157 -7.33 6.27 -1.41
CA ARG A 157 -6.21 7.10 -1.02
C ARG A 157 -5.75 6.75 0.39
N LEU A 158 -4.45 6.54 0.56
CA LEU A 158 -3.84 6.40 1.87
C LEU A 158 -3.65 7.79 2.49
N SER A 159 -4.28 8.00 3.62
CA SER A 159 -4.13 9.26 4.35
C SER A 159 -2.78 9.30 5.05
N PRO A 160 -1.96 10.32 4.79
CA PRO A 160 -0.66 10.42 5.42
C PRO A 160 -0.83 10.51 6.93
N TYR A 161 0.03 9.80 7.64
CA TYR A 161 0.15 9.98 9.06
C TYR A 161 0.59 11.44 9.31
N LEU A 162 -0.28 12.22 9.89
CA LEU A 162 0.06 13.56 10.35
C LEU A 162 1.02 13.44 11.53
N ARG A 163 2.30 13.17 11.24
CA ARG A 163 3.33 13.36 12.23
C ARG A 163 3.25 14.83 12.64
N PRO A 164 3.09 15.13 13.93
CA PRO A 164 3.15 16.51 14.38
C PRO A 164 4.56 17.04 14.08
N TRP A 165 4.67 17.69 12.94
CA TRP A 165 5.88 18.39 12.53
C TRP A 165 6.01 19.62 13.38
N GLY A 166 7.13 19.79 14.04
CA GLY A 166 7.48 21.03 14.69
C GLY A 166 7.11 21.12 16.17
N SER A 167 6.69 22.29 16.58
CA SER A 167 6.59 22.67 17.98
C SER A 167 5.60 21.84 18.80
N TYR A 168 5.88 21.70 20.08
CA TYR A 168 5.01 21.03 21.08
C TYR A 168 3.55 21.51 21.05
N ARG A 169 3.30 22.75 20.61
CA ARG A 169 1.95 23.32 20.45
C ARG A 169 1.15 22.63 19.35
N ILE A 170 1.79 22.34 18.20
CA ILE A 170 1.14 21.62 17.09
C ILE A 170 0.84 20.18 17.50
N LYS A 171 1.76 19.52 18.22
CA LYS A 171 1.52 18.17 18.77
C LYS A 171 0.28 18.11 19.65
N ARG A 172 0.07 19.14 20.45
CA ARG A 172 -1.07 19.22 21.36
C ARG A 172 -2.39 19.46 20.62
N LEU A 173 -2.37 20.24 19.54
CA LEU A 173 -3.54 20.50 18.71
C LEU A 173 -3.91 19.28 17.87
N VAL A 174 -2.93 18.65 17.23
CA VAL A 174 -3.13 17.43 16.39
C VAL A 174 -3.64 16.24 17.20
N GLY A 175 -3.29 16.16 18.48
CA GLY A 175 -3.78 15.12 19.40
C GLY A 175 -5.16 15.40 20.01
N THR A 176 -5.81 16.53 19.68
CA THR A 176 -7.14 16.80 20.24
C THR A 176 -8.21 15.95 19.55
N PRO A 177 -9.18 15.42 20.31
CA PRO A 177 -10.29 14.66 19.73
C PRO A 177 -11.03 15.40 18.62
N GLY A 178 -11.21 16.71 18.74
CA GLY A 178 -11.87 17.53 17.74
C GLY A 178 -11.11 17.64 16.42
N PHE A 179 -9.77 17.73 16.48
CA PHE A 179 -8.93 17.77 15.27
C PHE A 179 -8.94 16.42 14.55
N VAL A 180 -8.77 15.34 15.29
CA VAL A 180 -8.85 13.97 14.73
C VAL A 180 -10.22 13.74 14.12
N LEU A 181 -11.30 14.14 14.79
CA LEU A 181 -12.66 14.01 14.29
C LEU A 181 -12.86 14.75 12.97
N SER A 182 -12.48 16.02 12.90
CA SER A 182 -12.64 16.83 11.69
C SER A 182 -11.82 16.29 10.51
N THR A 183 -10.62 15.77 10.79
CA THR A 183 -9.76 15.17 9.75
C THR A 183 -10.37 13.88 9.22
N VAL A 184 -10.77 12.98 10.09
CA VAL A 184 -11.35 11.69 9.68
C VAL A 184 -12.68 11.89 8.94
N THR A 185 -13.57 12.75 9.45
CA THR A 185 -14.84 13.03 8.76
C THR A 185 -14.63 13.70 7.42
N GLY A 186 -13.65 14.59 7.31
CA GLY A 186 -13.25 15.22 6.04
C GLY A 186 -12.78 14.17 5.03
N LEU A 187 -11.90 13.26 5.44
CA LEU A 187 -11.40 12.17 4.60
C LEU A 187 -12.50 11.21 4.14
N ILE A 188 -13.41 10.82 5.04
CA ILE A 188 -14.55 9.97 4.69
C ILE A 188 -15.46 10.67 3.68
N LYS A 189 -15.72 11.98 3.86
CA LYS A 189 -16.52 12.77 2.94
C LYS A 189 -15.86 12.81 1.56
N GLU A 190 -14.57 13.15 1.51
CA GLU A 190 -13.79 13.20 0.28
C GLU A 190 -13.79 11.86 -0.47
N HIS A 191 -13.57 10.75 0.23
CA HIS A 191 -13.62 9.41 -0.36
C HIS A 191 -15.01 9.08 -0.96
N ARG A 192 -16.07 9.48 -0.29
CA ARG A 192 -17.45 9.31 -0.82
C ARG A 192 -17.71 10.16 -2.05
N GLU A 193 -17.26 11.41 -2.05
CA GLU A 193 -17.41 12.33 -3.18
C GLU A 193 -16.62 11.84 -4.41
N GLU A 194 -15.45 11.23 -4.19
CA GLU A 194 -14.65 10.62 -5.24
C GLU A 194 -15.10 9.20 -5.64
N GLY A 195 -16.08 8.64 -4.93
CA GLY A 195 -16.62 7.30 -5.20
C GLY A 195 -15.67 6.17 -4.81
N MET A 196 -14.72 6.43 -3.93
CA MET A 196 -13.76 5.39 -3.47
C MET A 196 -14.46 4.35 -2.59
N PRO A 197 -14.20 3.05 -2.81
CA PRO A 197 -14.90 1.96 -2.12
C PRO A 197 -14.39 1.70 -0.70
N ALA A 198 -13.25 2.27 -0.32
CA ALA A 198 -12.59 2.01 0.96
C ALA A 198 -11.92 3.28 1.50
N VAL A 199 -11.60 3.26 2.79
CA VAL A 199 -10.79 4.29 3.44
C VAL A 199 -9.54 3.63 4.02
N ALA A 200 -8.37 4.07 3.59
CA ALA A 200 -7.10 3.62 4.12
C ALA A 200 -6.49 4.70 5.03
N MET A 201 -6.26 4.37 6.28
CA MET A 201 -5.68 5.30 7.24
C MET A 201 -4.89 4.58 8.33
N ALA A 202 -4.00 5.29 9.00
CA ALA A 202 -3.25 4.74 10.11
C ALA A 202 -4.18 4.36 11.28
N LEU A 203 -3.97 3.18 11.86
CA LEU A 203 -4.84 2.61 12.91
C LEU A 203 -5.08 3.56 14.08
N GLN A 204 -4.09 4.36 14.45
CA GLN A 204 -4.23 5.32 15.54
C GLN A 204 -5.33 6.37 15.34
N TYR A 205 -5.73 6.64 14.09
CA TYR A 205 -6.88 7.48 13.77
C TYR A 205 -8.20 6.75 13.86
N LEU A 206 -8.17 5.43 13.86
CA LEU A 206 -9.36 4.58 13.97
C LEU A 206 -9.69 4.20 15.42
N GLN A 207 -8.77 4.44 16.35
CA GLN A 207 -8.97 4.06 17.74
C GLN A 207 -10.18 4.78 18.36
N GLY A 208 -11.26 4.06 18.58
CA GLY A 208 -12.54 4.59 19.06
C GLY A 208 -13.49 5.04 17.93
N TRP A 209 -13.10 4.87 16.67
CA TRP A 209 -13.88 5.26 15.49
C TRP A 209 -14.68 4.13 14.87
N GLU A 210 -14.46 2.90 15.28
CA GLU A 210 -15.14 1.70 14.77
C GLU A 210 -16.67 1.84 14.87
N ARG A 211 -17.14 2.54 15.90
CA ARG A 211 -18.55 2.84 16.10
C ARG A 211 -19.13 3.87 15.11
N PHE A 212 -18.27 4.65 14.43
CA PHE A 212 -18.66 5.65 13.45
C PHE A 212 -18.41 5.19 12.00
N ALA A 213 -17.67 4.11 11.82
CA ALA A 213 -17.51 3.50 10.52
C ALA A 213 -18.86 2.93 10.07
N HIS A 214 -19.25 3.20 8.83
CA HIS A 214 -20.46 2.59 8.29
C HIS A 214 -20.26 1.07 8.23
N PRO A 215 -21.22 0.26 8.75
CA PRO A 215 -21.14 -1.19 8.64
C PRO A 215 -20.92 -1.61 7.18
N GLY A 216 -19.88 -2.39 6.93
CA GLY A 216 -19.52 -2.86 5.59
C GLY A 216 -18.61 -1.94 4.79
N THR A 217 -18.11 -0.83 5.34
CA THR A 217 -17.03 -0.07 4.70
C THR A 217 -15.71 -0.83 4.85
N PRO A 218 -15.08 -1.30 3.76
CA PRO A 218 -13.77 -1.91 3.83
C PRO A 218 -12.75 -0.90 4.34
N MET A 219 -11.88 -1.32 5.25
CA MET A 219 -10.81 -0.48 5.77
C MET A 219 -9.48 -1.21 5.63
N ALA A 220 -8.52 -0.56 4.96
CA ALA A 220 -7.14 -0.98 4.97
C ALA A 220 -6.41 -0.27 6.12
N ILE A 221 -5.67 -1.03 6.93
CA ILE A 221 -4.98 -0.52 8.11
C ILE A 221 -3.49 -0.66 7.89
N SER A 222 -2.78 0.46 7.86
CA SER A 222 -1.32 0.50 7.73
C SER A 222 -0.63 0.74 9.09
N GLY A 223 0.54 0.12 9.24
CA GLY A 223 1.49 0.37 10.35
C GLY A 223 1.14 -0.29 11.66
N GLY A 224 2.06 -1.04 12.24
CA GLY A 224 2.20 -1.52 13.66
C GLY A 224 0.95 -1.84 14.48
N GLY A 225 -0.21 -1.93 13.87
CA GLY A 225 -1.50 -1.86 14.48
C GLY A 225 -2.21 -3.19 14.73
N LEU A 226 -1.72 -4.28 14.13
CA LEU A 226 -2.39 -5.58 14.29
C LEU A 226 -2.46 -6.02 15.76
N GLU A 227 -1.39 -5.80 16.52
CA GLU A 227 -1.37 -6.08 17.95
C GLU A 227 -2.35 -5.21 18.75
N ARG A 228 -2.57 -3.96 18.32
CA ARG A 228 -3.53 -3.05 19.00
C ARG A 228 -4.96 -3.40 18.61
N LEU A 229 -5.21 -3.81 17.37
CA LEU A 229 -6.52 -4.28 16.91
C LEU A 229 -6.92 -5.56 17.66
N ASN A 230 -5.99 -6.49 17.79
CA ASN A 230 -6.22 -7.72 18.56
C ASN A 230 -6.46 -7.46 20.04
N ARG A 231 -5.78 -6.47 20.64
CA ARG A 231 -6.05 -6.03 22.02
C ARG A 231 -7.41 -5.36 22.15
N ALA A 232 -7.83 -4.55 21.18
CA ALA A 232 -9.15 -3.92 21.21
C ALA A 232 -10.28 -4.95 21.04
N ARG A 233 -10.08 -5.98 20.18
CA ARG A 233 -11.04 -7.09 20.03
C ARG A 233 -11.11 -8.01 21.26
N ALA A 234 -10.02 -8.16 22.01
CA ALA A 234 -9.99 -8.97 23.23
C ALA A 234 -10.57 -8.24 24.45
N GLY A 235 -10.78 -6.93 24.38
CA GLY A 235 -11.39 -6.12 25.43
C GLY A 235 -12.87 -5.80 25.21
N MET A 236 -13.47 -6.31 24.14
CA MET A 236 -14.91 -6.32 23.88
C MET A 236 -15.54 -7.65 24.26
#